data_9bf03083dc2be38aa5dacd5c7179274b
#
_entry.id   9bf03083dc2be38aa5dacd5c7179274b
#
_cell.length_a   1.000
_cell.length_b   1.000
_cell.length_c   1.000
_cell.angle_alpha   90.00
_cell.angle_beta   90.00
_cell.angle_gamma   90.00
#
_symmetry.space_group_name_H-M   'P 1'
#
loop_
_entity.id
_entity.type
_entity.pdbx_description
1 polymer ?
#
loop_
_entity_poly.entity_id
_entity_poly.type
_entity_poly.pdbx_seq_one_letter_code
_entity_poly.pdbx_strand_id
1 'polypeptide(L)'
;MTEQRWSGRGWTLNVTTGEVTFSGDSGKLTVEAIDAAELRVRRRWFRWRLERGEHRVGRLRGIGSVDARAAELAIKRVALAQDVEGAVVWKAAATGLIAAGLRAQRWISLEGVNEVLGGRPNPGLLERLQSAGLLSVLTDAEREAVETLDFDLEQAAADANEQIMATELSTRRRFFDTIEKSPLTEEQARAVICYDNRVQVLAAAGSGKTSVMVARAAYAVDRDFVPPDRILLLAFNNAAAAELRQRVTARFAAAGIDSTDVRASTFHSFGLDVIGQATGEKPRLASWVDQGRDNEMVLRIVDELSDQSTEFRRDWDLYRLLFAHAPTDLAADEPDGYDTDSKKQGYQTFGGEIVKSHGERLIADFLYLNGVDYAYERPYEFKVADPTHSQYHPDFYYPEKNVWHEHWALDRDGCCPPRWMNTAATPILETAAGRGWATGS
;
A
#
# COMPACT_ATOMS: atom_id res chain seq x y z
N MET A 1 -2.78 -8.01 42.43
CA MET A 1 -1.74 -7.59 43.42
C MET A 1 -2.44 -7.09 44.68
N THR A 2 -2.11 -7.57 45.85
CA THR A 2 -2.56 -7.02 47.14
C THR A 2 -1.92 -5.62 47.30
N GLU A 3 -2.68 -4.66 47.81
CA GLU A 3 -2.20 -3.34 48.17
C GLU A 3 -0.97 -3.46 49.11
N GLN A 4 0.14 -2.78 48.75
CA GLN A 4 1.34 -2.75 49.57
C GLN A 4 1.50 -1.34 50.17
N ARG A 5 1.76 -1.29 51.47
CA ARG A 5 1.87 -0.02 52.19
C ARG A 5 3.12 0.03 53.01
N TRP A 6 3.85 1.13 52.90
CA TRP A 6 4.97 1.50 53.74
C TRP A 6 4.67 2.81 54.44
N SER A 7 5.07 2.93 55.68
CA SER A 7 4.89 4.16 56.44
C SER A 7 6.05 4.42 57.36
N GLY A 8 6.25 5.68 57.74
CA GLY A 8 7.26 6.14 58.65
C GLY A 8 6.88 7.49 59.29
N ARG A 9 7.86 8.16 59.95
CA ARG A 9 7.61 9.44 60.60
C ARG A 9 7.18 10.52 59.61
N GLY A 10 5.83 10.78 59.53
CA GLY A 10 5.25 11.83 58.73
C GLY A 10 5.13 11.50 57.22
N TRP A 11 5.14 10.24 56.84
CA TRP A 11 4.91 9.83 55.43
C TRP A 11 4.24 8.46 55.36
N THR A 12 3.54 8.27 54.23
CA THR A 12 2.94 6.99 53.84
C THR A 12 3.10 6.82 52.33
N LEU A 13 3.46 5.60 51.89
CA LEU A 13 3.52 5.19 50.46
C LEU A 13 2.61 3.97 50.29
N ASN A 14 1.61 4.11 49.45
CA ASN A 14 0.72 3.02 49.04
C ASN A 14 0.96 2.71 47.58
N VAL A 15 1.07 1.44 47.25
CA VAL A 15 1.20 0.93 45.88
C VAL A 15 0.09 -0.10 45.67
N THR A 16 -0.79 0.20 44.71
CA THR A 16 -1.88 -0.68 44.27
C THR A 16 -1.62 -1.15 42.85
N THR A 17 -2.50 -1.92 42.27
CA THR A 17 -2.37 -2.37 40.86
C THR A 17 -2.49 -1.23 39.85
N GLY A 18 -3.17 -0.14 40.20
CA GLY A 18 -3.45 0.96 39.26
C GLY A 18 -2.75 2.28 39.56
N GLU A 19 -2.25 2.45 40.81
CA GLU A 19 -1.70 3.73 41.22
C GLU A 19 -0.64 3.62 42.33
N VAL A 20 0.20 4.64 42.41
CA VAL A 20 1.13 4.88 43.50
C VAL A 20 0.75 6.17 44.21
N THR A 21 0.40 6.08 45.48
CA THR A 21 0.04 7.26 46.30
C THR A 21 1.08 7.50 47.37
N PHE A 22 1.65 8.71 47.42
CA PHE A 22 2.54 9.18 48.47
C PHE A 22 1.89 10.34 49.22
N SER A 23 1.95 10.26 50.56
CA SER A 23 1.56 11.35 51.44
C SER A 23 2.70 11.66 52.38
N GLY A 24 3.10 12.91 52.52
CA GLY A 24 4.23 13.33 53.35
C GLY A 24 4.27 14.83 53.59
N ASP A 25 5.40 15.30 54.14
CA ASP A 25 5.66 16.72 54.50
C ASP A 25 5.45 17.68 53.31
N SER A 26 5.56 17.18 52.06
CA SER A 26 5.43 17.95 50.80
C SER A 26 4.02 17.91 50.22
N GLY A 27 3.05 17.28 50.91
CA GLY A 27 1.68 17.09 50.42
C GLY A 27 1.36 15.63 50.00
N LYS A 28 0.25 15.47 49.28
CA LYS A 28 -0.18 14.19 48.74
C LYS A 28 0.08 14.17 47.22
N LEU A 29 0.75 13.12 46.73
CA LEU A 29 0.94 12.84 45.31
C LEU A 29 0.27 11.50 45.00
N THR A 30 -0.57 11.46 43.97
CA THR A 30 -1.09 10.24 43.38
C THR A 30 -0.60 10.17 41.94
N VAL A 31 -0.06 9.03 41.54
CA VAL A 31 0.49 8.80 40.19
C VAL A 31 -0.14 7.52 39.67
N GLU A 32 -0.74 7.58 38.51
CA GLU A 32 -1.28 6.42 37.82
C GLU A 32 -0.19 5.45 37.40
N ALA A 33 -0.54 4.19 37.15
CA ALA A 33 0.39 3.14 36.77
C ALA A 33 1.29 3.54 35.59
N ILE A 34 0.72 4.18 34.57
CA ILE A 34 1.45 4.60 33.35
C ILE A 34 2.57 5.59 33.66
N ASP A 35 2.38 6.45 34.66
CA ASP A 35 3.37 7.47 35.05
C ASP A 35 4.31 6.98 36.17
N ALA A 36 4.02 5.80 36.75
CA ALA A 36 4.82 5.25 37.83
C ALA A 36 6.27 4.95 37.42
N ALA A 37 6.53 4.81 36.11
CA ALA A 37 7.88 4.65 35.58
C ALA A 37 8.84 5.82 35.89
N GLU A 38 8.29 7.01 36.16
CA GLU A 38 9.07 8.19 36.52
C GLU A 38 9.49 8.19 38.01
N LEU A 39 8.86 7.38 38.84
CA LEU A 39 9.14 7.31 40.27
C LEU A 39 10.36 6.45 40.58
N ARG A 40 11.20 6.91 41.45
CA ARG A 40 12.42 6.22 41.92
C ARG A 40 12.56 6.36 43.43
N VAL A 41 12.94 5.26 44.12
CA VAL A 41 13.35 5.28 45.52
C VAL A 41 14.85 5.30 45.55
N ARG A 42 15.43 6.46 45.84
CA ARG A 42 16.90 6.65 45.83
C ARG A 42 17.45 6.98 47.19
N ARG A 43 18.67 6.44 47.49
CA ARG A 43 19.44 6.80 48.67
C ARG A 43 20.38 7.96 48.31
N ARG A 44 20.21 9.06 48.99
CA ARG A 44 21.15 10.19 48.93
C ARG A 44 21.78 10.39 50.30
N TRP A 45 23.10 10.18 50.42
CA TRP A 45 23.82 10.14 51.67
C TRP A 45 23.26 9.01 52.56
N PHE A 46 22.76 9.32 53.75
CA PHE A 46 22.15 8.36 54.67
C PHE A 46 20.61 8.38 54.67
N ARG A 47 19.96 8.99 53.68
CA ARG A 47 18.52 9.22 53.67
C ARG A 47 17.87 8.70 52.37
N TRP A 48 16.80 7.97 52.50
CA TRP A 48 15.98 7.56 51.37
C TRP A 48 15.01 8.67 50.96
N ARG A 49 14.73 8.76 49.67
CA ARG A 49 13.83 9.73 49.04
C ARG A 49 13.04 9.08 47.97
N LEU A 50 11.78 9.54 47.79
CA LEU A 50 10.98 9.29 46.58
C LEU A 50 11.22 10.48 45.64
N GLU A 51 11.59 10.20 44.40
CA GLU A 51 11.87 11.19 43.35
C GLU A 51 10.97 10.87 42.14
N ARG A 52 10.52 11.90 41.42
CA ARG A 52 9.82 11.80 40.11
C ARG A 52 10.70 12.54 39.08
N GLY A 53 11.34 11.80 38.18
CA GLY A 53 12.39 12.34 37.33
C GLY A 53 13.52 12.93 38.17
N GLU A 54 13.79 14.22 38.00
CA GLU A 54 14.82 14.96 38.79
C GLU A 54 14.25 15.64 40.03
N HIS A 55 12.94 15.65 40.23
CA HIS A 55 12.26 16.34 41.30
C HIS A 55 12.05 15.44 42.52
N ARG A 56 12.33 16.00 43.72
CA ARG A 56 12.07 15.32 44.96
C ARG A 56 10.58 15.37 45.31
N VAL A 57 9.94 14.20 45.42
CA VAL A 57 8.55 14.07 45.89
C VAL A 57 8.48 14.09 47.41
N GLY A 58 9.37 13.34 48.11
CA GLY A 58 9.34 13.31 49.53
C GLY A 58 10.53 12.61 50.19
N ARG A 59 10.62 12.69 51.51
CA ARG A 59 11.64 12.00 52.30
C ARG A 59 11.02 10.78 52.97
N LEU A 60 11.66 9.62 52.82
CA LEU A 60 11.26 8.36 53.44
C LEU A 60 12.02 8.16 54.77
N ARG A 61 11.62 8.90 55.79
CA ARG A 61 12.33 8.92 57.10
C ARG A 61 12.06 7.61 57.84
N GLY A 62 13.14 6.92 58.27
CA GLY A 62 13.07 5.72 59.07
C GLY A 62 12.78 4.42 58.30
N ILE A 63 12.73 4.47 56.93
CA ILE A 63 12.65 3.27 56.12
C ILE A 63 13.96 2.50 56.12
N GLY A 64 13.88 1.18 56.33
CA GLY A 64 15.03 0.28 56.19
C GLY A 64 15.44 0.04 54.75
N SER A 65 16.66 -0.44 54.52
CA SER A 65 17.14 -0.72 53.14
C SER A 65 16.34 -1.82 52.44
N VAL A 66 15.82 -2.80 53.20
CA VAL A 66 14.99 -3.89 52.65
C VAL A 66 13.67 -3.32 52.20
N ASP A 67 12.98 -2.54 53.06
CA ASP A 67 11.68 -1.94 52.72
C ASP A 67 11.77 -0.92 51.59
N ALA A 68 12.87 -0.16 51.53
CA ALA A 68 13.10 0.79 50.45
C ALA A 68 13.25 0.08 49.08
N ARG A 69 13.95 -1.06 49.05
CA ARG A 69 14.07 -1.90 47.85
C ARG A 69 12.76 -2.53 47.49
N ALA A 70 12.02 -3.02 48.48
CA ALA A 70 10.67 -3.60 48.27
C ALA A 70 9.67 -2.57 47.70
N ALA A 71 9.72 -1.34 48.22
CA ALA A 71 8.91 -0.22 47.69
C ALA A 71 9.31 0.16 46.26
N GLU A 72 10.62 0.19 45.94
CA GLU A 72 11.08 0.45 44.57
C GLU A 72 10.63 -0.65 43.61
N LEU A 73 10.71 -1.92 43.98
CA LEU A 73 10.29 -3.03 43.16
C LEU A 73 8.76 -2.99 42.93
N ALA A 74 7.99 -2.64 43.97
CA ALA A 74 6.54 -2.51 43.84
C ALA A 74 6.15 -1.39 42.86
N ILE A 75 6.81 -0.22 42.94
CA ILE A 75 6.60 0.88 41.99
C ILE A 75 6.94 0.45 40.55
N LYS A 76 8.11 -0.18 40.34
CA LYS A 76 8.51 -0.69 39.02
C LYS A 76 7.54 -1.73 38.47
N ARG A 77 7.02 -2.61 39.36
CA ARG A 77 6.04 -3.61 38.97
C ARG A 77 4.73 -2.98 38.47
N VAL A 78 4.24 -1.96 39.17
CA VAL A 78 3.05 -1.20 38.73
C VAL A 78 3.30 -0.51 37.40
N ALA A 79 4.47 0.11 37.22
CA ALA A 79 4.84 0.78 35.97
C ALA A 79 4.91 -0.15 34.76
N LEU A 80 5.21 -1.43 34.97
CA LEU A 80 5.29 -2.44 33.89
C LEU A 80 4.10 -3.41 33.88
N ALA A 81 3.14 -3.25 34.81
CA ALA A 81 2.03 -4.19 34.95
C ALA A 81 1.16 -4.24 33.69
N GLN A 82 0.89 -3.10 33.08
CA GLN A 82 0.10 -3.00 31.85
C GLN A 82 0.81 -3.67 30.67
N ASP A 83 2.13 -3.50 30.55
CA ASP A 83 2.91 -4.15 29.49
C ASP A 83 2.95 -5.67 29.70
N VAL A 84 3.06 -6.15 30.94
CA VAL A 84 3.04 -7.58 31.27
C VAL A 84 1.65 -8.18 31.01
N GLU A 85 0.59 -7.51 31.39
CA GLU A 85 -0.78 -7.92 31.07
C GLU A 85 -1.01 -7.95 29.56
N GLY A 86 -0.54 -6.93 28.84
CA GLY A 86 -0.53 -6.89 27.39
C GLY A 86 0.18 -8.10 26.75
N ALA A 87 1.32 -8.53 27.34
CA ALA A 87 2.03 -9.72 26.87
C ALA A 87 1.22 -11.02 27.06
N VAL A 88 0.53 -11.15 28.19
CA VAL A 88 -0.36 -12.31 28.44
C VAL A 88 -1.52 -12.34 27.46
N VAL A 89 -2.17 -11.19 27.23
CA VAL A 89 -3.29 -11.06 26.29
C VAL A 89 -2.82 -11.35 24.86
N TRP A 90 -1.69 -10.77 24.46
CA TRP A 90 -1.12 -10.99 23.13
C TRP A 90 -0.76 -12.47 22.88
N LYS A 91 -0.09 -13.13 23.85
CA LYS A 91 0.22 -14.55 23.74
C LYS A 91 -1.02 -15.40 23.58
N ALA A 92 -2.05 -15.14 24.38
CA ALA A 92 -3.33 -15.85 24.30
C ALA A 92 -3.99 -15.64 22.92
N ALA A 93 -3.97 -14.44 22.39
CA ALA A 93 -4.48 -14.13 21.06
C ALA A 93 -3.66 -14.84 19.96
N ALA A 94 -2.34 -14.81 20.02
CA ALA A 94 -1.46 -15.45 19.04
C ALA A 94 -1.63 -16.97 19.01
N THR A 95 -1.57 -17.61 20.17
CA THR A 95 -1.80 -19.07 20.28
C THR A 95 -3.23 -19.46 19.94
N GLY A 96 -4.19 -18.62 20.32
CA GLY A 96 -5.62 -18.81 20.01
C GLY A 96 -5.92 -18.78 18.53
N LEU A 97 -5.30 -17.83 17.79
CA LEU A 97 -5.44 -17.70 16.34
C LEU A 97 -4.97 -18.98 15.63
N ILE A 98 -3.76 -19.43 15.94
CA ILE A 98 -3.20 -20.66 15.36
C ILE A 98 -4.05 -21.89 15.69
N ALA A 99 -4.40 -22.07 16.96
CA ALA A 99 -5.21 -23.21 17.42
C ALA A 99 -6.62 -23.21 16.82
N ALA A 100 -7.23 -22.04 16.62
CA ALA A 100 -8.53 -21.90 15.98
C ALA A 100 -8.47 -22.29 14.49
N GLY A 101 -7.46 -21.80 13.77
CA GLY A 101 -7.24 -22.15 12.36
C GLY A 101 -7.07 -23.66 12.17
N LEU A 102 -6.17 -24.27 12.92
CA LEU A 102 -5.89 -25.72 12.85
C LEU A 102 -7.12 -26.57 13.23
N ARG A 103 -7.85 -26.17 14.27
CA ARG A 103 -9.05 -26.92 14.73
C ARG A 103 -10.18 -26.83 13.73
N ALA A 104 -10.42 -25.66 13.16
CA ALA A 104 -11.46 -25.43 12.17
C ALA A 104 -11.02 -25.86 10.76
N GLN A 105 -9.76 -26.26 10.55
CA GLN A 105 -9.17 -26.46 9.23
C GLN A 105 -9.46 -25.28 8.30
N ARG A 106 -9.28 -24.07 8.82
CA ARG A 106 -9.55 -22.82 8.13
C ARG A 106 -8.27 -22.01 8.00
N TRP A 107 -8.01 -21.53 6.80
CA TRP A 107 -6.86 -20.69 6.48
C TRP A 107 -6.73 -19.51 7.46
N ILE A 108 -5.55 -19.33 8.01
CA ILE A 108 -5.21 -18.20 8.88
C ILE A 108 -4.80 -17.04 7.97
N SER A 109 -5.62 -16.01 7.95
CA SER A 109 -5.42 -14.87 7.05
C SER A 109 -4.32 -13.94 7.53
N LEU A 110 -3.65 -13.29 6.57
CA LEU A 110 -2.63 -12.28 6.87
C LEU A 110 -3.21 -11.10 7.68
N GLU A 111 -4.47 -10.72 7.45
CA GLU A 111 -5.14 -9.69 8.22
C GLU A 111 -5.29 -10.08 9.69
N GLY A 112 -5.71 -11.33 9.95
CA GLY A 112 -5.82 -11.84 11.32
C GLY A 112 -4.46 -11.89 12.03
N VAL A 113 -3.39 -12.27 11.32
CA VAL A 113 -2.02 -12.22 11.84
C VAL A 113 -1.61 -10.79 12.17
N ASN A 114 -1.84 -9.84 11.25
CA ASN A 114 -1.48 -8.43 11.44
C ASN A 114 -2.28 -7.77 12.58
N GLU A 115 -3.54 -8.13 12.76
CA GLU A 115 -4.36 -7.65 13.88
C GLU A 115 -3.75 -8.08 15.21
N VAL A 116 -3.38 -9.34 15.34
CA VAL A 116 -2.71 -9.86 16.55
C VAL A 116 -1.34 -9.22 16.75
N LEU A 117 -0.54 -9.06 15.67
CA LEU A 117 0.76 -8.39 15.73
C LEU A 117 0.64 -6.93 16.16
N GLY A 118 -0.41 -6.24 15.73
CA GLY A 118 -0.70 -4.86 16.15
C GLY A 118 -0.91 -4.70 17.66
N GLY A 119 -1.35 -5.75 18.35
CA GLY A 119 -1.49 -5.80 19.81
C GLY A 119 -0.22 -6.22 20.57
N ARG A 120 0.91 -6.48 19.86
CA ARG A 120 2.15 -6.94 20.47
C ARG A 120 2.77 -5.84 21.33
N PRO A 121 3.11 -6.12 22.60
CA PRO A 121 3.83 -5.17 23.44
C PRO A 121 5.22 -4.84 22.91
N ASN A 122 5.78 -3.75 23.43
CA ASN A 122 7.12 -3.31 23.04
C ASN A 122 8.16 -4.44 23.23
N PRO A 123 8.94 -4.79 22.21
CA PRO A 123 9.90 -5.90 22.24
C PRO A 123 10.97 -5.80 23.33
N GLY A 124 11.30 -4.62 23.85
CA GLY A 124 12.24 -4.47 24.97
C GLY A 124 11.68 -4.79 26.37
N LEU A 125 10.47 -5.38 26.48
CA LEU A 125 9.85 -5.63 27.79
C LEU A 125 10.64 -6.61 28.65
N LEU A 126 11.15 -7.69 28.08
CA LEU A 126 11.97 -8.67 28.81
C LEU A 126 13.21 -8.02 29.41
N GLU A 127 13.94 -7.24 28.64
CA GLU A 127 15.14 -6.52 29.10
C GLU A 127 14.81 -5.49 30.19
N ARG A 128 13.71 -4.78 30.05
CA ARG A 128 13.22 -3.84 31.08
C ARG A 128 12.88 -4.54 32.38
N LEU A 129 12.24 -5.69 32.34
CA LEU A 129 11.91 -6.51 33.52
C LEU A 129 13.16 -7.10 34.17
N GLN A 130 14.12 -7.58 33.36
CA GLN A 130 15.43 -8.05 33.86
C GLN A 130 16.20 -6.93 34.58
N SER A 131 16.34 -5.78 33.91
CA SER A 131 17.02 -4.60 34.48
C SER A 131 16.35 -4.07 35.75
N ALA A 132 15.02 -4.22 35.83
CA ALA A 132 14.24 -3.85 37.00
C ALA A 132 14.31 -4.90 38.14
N GLY A 133 14.84 -6.11 37.89
CA GLY A 133 14.88 -7.22 38.86
C GLY A 133 13.52 -7.84 39.14
N LEU A 134 12.55 -7.74 38.20
CA LEU A 134 11.16 -8.13 38.39
C LEU A 134 10.83 -9.56 37.92
N LEU A 135 11.73 -10.22 37.20
CA LEU A 135 11.46 -11.57 36.69
C LEU A 135 11.09 -12.60 37.77
N SER A 136 11.69 -12.47 38.96
CA SER A 136 11.42 -13.38 40.07
C SER A 136 10.05 -13.19 40.75
N VAL A 137 9.38 -12.08 40.44
CA VAL A 137 8.06 -11.75 41.02
C VAL A 137 6.92 -11.92 40.05
N LEU A 138 7.22 -12.31 38.79
CA LEU A 138 6.21 -12.68 37.80
C LEU A 138 5.68 -14.10 38.12
N THR A 139 4.41 -14.32 37.85
CA THR A 139 3.83 -15.66 37.78
C THR A 139 4.45 -16.43 36.60
N ASP A 140 4.33 -17.76 36.61
CA ASP A 140 4.85 -18.59 35.53
C ASP A 140 4.18 -18.24 34.20
N ALA A 141 2.89 -17.92 34.17
CA ALA A 141 2.15 -17.49 32.97
C ALA A 141 2.62 -16.13 32.45
N GLU A 142 2.85 -15.15 33.35
CA GLU A 142 3.38 -13.83 32.98
C GLU A 142 4.79 -13.95 32.42
N ARG A 143 5.63 -14.77 33.05
CA ARG A 143 7.00 -15.01 32.61
C ARG A 143 7.03 -15.65 31.22
N GLU A 144 6.30 -16.74 31.04
CA GLU A 144 6.18 -17.42 29.76
C GLU A 144 5.65 -16.49 28.66
N ALA A 145 4.67 -15.62 28.98
CA ALA A 145 4.15 -14.65 28.02
C ALA A 145 5.20 -13.63 27.58
N VAL A 146 6.01 -13.14 28.52
CA VAL A 146 7.08 -12.16 28.20
C VAL A 146 8.25 -12.81 27.46
N GLU A 147 8.65 -14.03 27.83
CA GLU A 147 9.70 -14.80 27.15
C GLU A 147 9.32 -15.19 25.72
N THR A 148 8.04 -15.34 25.44
CA THR A 148 7.51 -15.66 24.10
C THR A 148 7.18 -14.44 23.24
N LEU A 149 7.48 -13.21 23.67
CA LEU A 149 7.23 -12.01 22.85
C LEU A 149 8.02 -12.00 21.54
N ASP A 150 9.15 -12.71 21.44
CA ASP A 150 9.92 -12.86 20.19
C ASP A 150 9.41 -13.99 19.29
N PHE A 151 8.27 -14.63 19.67
CA PHE A 151 7.65 -15.66 18.85
C PHE A 151 7.28 -15.12 17.47
N ASP A 152 7.72 -15.81 16.43
CA ASP A 152 7.42 -15.48 15.04
C ASP A 152 6.02 -15.99 14.67
N LEU A 153 5.03 -15.15 14.88
CA LEU A 153 3.62 -15.46 14.59
C LEU A 153 3.37 -15.62 13.08
N GLU A 154 4.09 -14.90 12.24
CA GLU A 154 3.95 -14.99 10.78
C GLU A 154 4.41 -16.38 10.30
N GLN A 155 5.57 -16.83 10.76
CA GLN A 155 6.09 -18.16 10.42
C GLN A 155 5.18 -19.26 11.00
N ALA A 156 4.72 -19.13 12.21
CA ALA A 156 3.80 -20.10 12.82
C ALA A 156 2.46 -20.19 12.09
N ALA A 157 1.94 -19.07 11.62
CA ALA A 157 0.73 -19.04 10.79
C ALA A 157 0.97 -19.68 9.42
N ALA A 158 2.13 -19.44 8.80
CA ALA A 158 2.51 -20.07 7.55
C ALA A 158 2.63 -21.61 7.69
N ASP A 159 3.29 -22.08 8.73
CA ASP A 159 3.43 -23.51 9.01
C ASP A 159 2.06 -24.16 9.30
N ALA A 160 1.20 -23.51 10.06
CA ALA A 160 -0.16 -23.96 10.29
C ALA A 160 -0.99 -24.02 9.00
N ASN A 161 -0.86 -23.01 8.14
CA ASN A 161 -1.53 -22.99 6.84
C ASN A 161 -1.06 -24.13 5.92
N GLU A 162 0.23 -24.48 5.91
CA GLU A 162 0.70 -25.66 5.16
C GLU A 162 0.14 -26.98 5.74
N GLN A 163 -0.04 -27.10 7.05
CA GLN A 163 -0.70 -28.25 7.65
C GLN A 163 -2.19 -28.31 7.26
N ILE A 164 -2.88 -27.18 7.29
CA ILE A 164 -4.28 -27.08 6.83
C ILE A 164 -4.37 -27.47 5.36
N MET A 165 -3.48 -26.94 4.52
CA MET A 165 -3.39 -27.24 3.10
C MET A 165 -3.24 -28.75 2.85
N ALA A 166 -2.28 -29.39 3.51
CA ALA A 166 -2.04 -30.82 3.37
C ALA A 166 -3.25 -31.66 3.82
N THR A 167 -3.88 -31.26 4.93
CA THR A 167 -5.07 -31.93 5.44
C THR A 167 -6.25 -31.79 4.48
N GLU A 168 -6.55 -30.61 4.01
CA GLU A 168 -7.66 -30.35 3.08
C GLU A 168 -7.46 -31.06 1.73
N LEU A 169 -6.24 -31.03 1.17
CA LEU A 169 -5.93 -31.76 -0.07
C LEU A 169 -6.18 -33.26 0.08
N SER A 170 -5.87 -33.86 1.22
CA SER A 170 -6.07 -35.30 1.45
C SER A 170 -7.52 -35.66 1.78
N THR A 171 -8.14 -34.92 2.70
CA THR A 171 -9.48 -35.26 3.22
C THR A 171 -10.59 -34.90 2.26
N ARG A 172 -10.38 -33.84 1.43
CA ARG A 172 -11.37 -33.34 0.47
C ARG A 172 -11.04 -33.64 -0.98
N ARG A 173 -10.21 -34.63 -1.22
CA ARG A 173 -9.81 -35.04 -2.57
C ARG A 173 -11.02 -35.24 -3.48
N ARG A 174 -12.06 -35.91 -2.98
CA ARG A 174 -13.29 -36.14 -3.76
C ARG A 174 -13.96 -34.84 -4.21
N PHE A 175 -13.99 -33.81 -3.37
CA PHE A 175 -14.54 -32.51 -3.75
C PHE A 175 -13.77 -31.92 -4.92
N PHE A 176 -12.44 -31.88 -4.84
CA PHE A 176 -11.58 -31.33 -5.90
C PHE A 176 -11.65 -32.14 -7.20
N ASP A 177 -11.87 -33.44 -7.10
CA ASP A 177 -11.98 -34.30 -8.27
C ASP A 177 -13.35 -34.17 -8.99
N THR A 178 -14.41 -33.70 -8.31
CA THR A 178 -15.77 -33.74 -8.82
C THR A 178 -16.45 -32.39 -8.99
N ILE A 179 -15.93 -31.32 -8.41
CA ILE A 179 -16.53 -29.98 -8.46
C ILE A 179 -16.56 -29.39 -9.89
N GLU A 180 -15.63 -29.78 -10.74
CA GLU A 180 -15.56 -29.38 -12.13
C GLU A 180 -15.71 -30.59 -13.09
N LYS A 181 -15.80 -30.33 -14.40
CA LYS A 181 -15.88 -31.41 -15.41
C LYS A 181 -14.66 -32.31 -15.41
N SER A 182 -13.51 -31.76 -15.07
CA SER A 182 -12.25 -32.48 -14.92
C SER A 182 -11.71 -32.24 -13.52
N PRO A 183 -11.05 -33.21 -12.90
CA PRO A 183 -10.40 -33.04 -11.61
C PRO A 183 -9.52 -31.79 -11.59
N LEU A 184 -9.57 -31.04 -10.50
CA LEU A 184 -8.62 -29.95 -10.32
C LEU A 184 -7.20 -30.48 -10.15
N THR A 185 -6.24 -29.81 -10.75
CA THR A 185 -4.83 -30.10 -10.45
C THR A 185 -4.53 -29.73 -8.99
N GLU A 186 -3.44 -30.25 -8.46
CA GLU A 186 -3.03 -29.93 -7.10
C GLU A 186 -2.83 -28.43 -6.90
N GLU A 187 -2.22 -27.76 -7.87
CA GLU A 187 -2.02 -26.29 -7.84
C GLU A 187 -3.35 -25.53 -7.83
N GLN A 188 -4.31 -26.00 -8.64
CA GLN A 188 -5.66 -25.41 -8.64
C GLN A 188 -6.37 -25.65 -7.31
N ALA A 189 -6.29 -26.85 -6.73
CA ALA A 189 -6.86 -27.15 -5.42
C ALA A 189 -6.19 -26.33 -4.30
N ARG A 190 -4.87 -26.15 -4.33
CA ARG A 190 -4.14 -25.26 -3.43
C ARG A 190 -4.65 -23.83 -3.52
N ALA A 191 -4.88 -23.31 -4.74
CA ALA A 191 -5.45 -21.97 -4.94
C ALA A 191 -6.90 -21.83 -4.42
N VAL A 192 -7.67 -22.93 -4.40
CA VAL A 192 -9.01 -22.95 -3.79
C VAL A 192 -8.93 -22.92 -2.27
N ILE A 193 -8.04 -23.71 -1.65
CA ILE A 193 -7.87 -23.82 -0.20
C ILE A 193 -7.27 -22.55 0.41
N CYS A 194 -6.33 -21.89 -0.27
CA CYS A 194 -5.71 -20.65 0.17
C CYS A 194 -6.78 -19.55 0.33
N TYR A 195 -7.40 -19.47 1.50
CA TYR A 195 -8.55 -18.60 1.79
C TYR A 195 -8.13 -17.35 2.55
N ASP A 196 -7.15 -16.61 1.99
CA ASP A 196 -6.73 -15.33 2.54
C ASP A 196 -7.67 -14.19 2.16
N ASN A 197 -7.60 -13.05 2.83
CA ASN A 197 -8.38 -11.85 2.57
C ASN A 197 -8.18 -11.29 1.14
N ARG A 198 -6.95 -11.44 0.62
CA ARG A 198 -6.58 -11.01 -0.73
C ARG A 198 -5.74 -12.08 -1.38
N VAL A 199 -6.27 -12.70 -2.41
CA VAL A 199 -5.58 -13.75 -3.17
C VAL A 199 -5.54 -13.36 -4.64
N GLN A 200 -4.35 -13.36 -5.22
CA GLN A 200 -4.12 -13.19 -6.64
C GLN A 200 -3.68 -14.52 -7.25
N VAL A 201 -4.42 -15.00 -8.25
CA VAL A 201 -4.08 -16.22 -8.98
C VAL A 201 -3.51 -15.84 -10.35
N LEU A 202 -2.21 -16.06 -10.52
CA LEU A 202 -1.51 -15.85 -11.77
C LEU A 202 -1.55 -17.15 -12.59
N ALA A 203 -2.14 -17.09 -13.79
CA ALA A 203 -2.35 -18.27 -14.60
C ALA A 203 -2.48 -17.91 -16.08
N ALA A 204 -1.89 -18.72 -16.97
CA ALA A 204 -1.95 -18.51 -18.42
C ALA A 204 -3.38 -18.64 -18.97
N ALA A 205 -3.62 -18.22 -20.21
CA ALA A 205 -4.89 -18.45 -20.88
C ALA A 205 -5.16 -19.96 -21.00
N GLY A 206 -6.41 -20.39 -20.73
CA GLY A 206 -6.78 -21.82 -20.78
C GLY A 206 -6.37 -22.66 -19.56
N SER A 207 -5.64 -22.13 -18.59
CA SER A 207 -5.18 -22.86 -17.40
C SER A 207 -6.25 -23.14 -16.33
N GLY A 208 -7.52 -22.83 -16.60
CA GLY A 208 -8.62 -23.11 -15.69
C GLY A 208 -8.93 -22.04 -14.64
N LYS A 209 -8.55 -20.76 -14.84
CA LYS A 209 -8.87 -19.65 -13.91
C LYS A 209 -10.33 -19.63 -13.47
N THR A 210 -11.24 -19.76 -14.44
CA THR A 210 -12.69 -19.80 -14.17
C THR A 210 -13.09 -21.03 -13.34
N SER A 211 -12.43 -22.17 -13.56
CA SER A 211 -12.64 -23.38 -12.76
C SER A 211 -12.24 -23.18 -11.31
N VAL A 212 -11.10 -22.57 -11.08
CA VAL A 212 -10.60 -22.23 -9.72
C VAL A 212 -11.56 -21.25 -9.05
N MET A 213 -12.06 -20.25 -9.77
CA MET A 213 -13.01 -19.24 -9.22
C MET A 213 -14.32 -19.91 -8.77
N VAL A 214 -14.92 -20.75 -9.62
CA VAL A 214 -16.17 -21.47 -9.32
C VAL A 214 -15.96 -22.47 -8.18
N ALA A 215 -14.85 -23.24 -8.23
CA ALA A 215 -14.52 -24.19 -7.18
C ALA A 215 -14.25 -23.50 -5.84
N ARG A 216 -13.62 -22.31 -5.83
CA ARG A 216 -13.39 -21.51 -4.62
C ARG A 216 -14.69 -21.02 -4.00
N ALA A 217 -15.64 -20.56 -4.83
CA ALA A 217 -16.96 -20.18 -4.35
C ALA A 217 -17.72 -21.38 -3.75
N ALA A 218 -17.69 -22.52 -4.44
CA ALA A 218 -18.32 -23.74 -3.95
C ALA A 218 -17.67 -24.25 -2.64
N TYR A 219 -16.34 -24.22 -2.56
CA TYR A 219 -15.60 -24.60 -1.36
C TYR A 219 -15.95 -23.71 -0.18
N ALA A 220 -16.11 -22.39 -0.38
CA ALA A 220 -16.49 -21.47 0.68
C ALA A 220 -17.86 -21.80 1.27
N VAL A 221 -18.82 -22.19 0.44
CA VAL A 221 -20.17 -22.60 0.88
C VAL A 221 -20.13 -23.99 1.52
N ASP A 222 -19.46 -24.96 0.91
CA ASP A 222 -19.33 -26.34 1.44
C ASP A 222 -18.62 -26.39 2.79
N ARG A 223 -17.76 -25.42 3.07
CA ARG A 223 -17.05 -25.28 4.34
C ARG A 223 -17.76 -24.37 5.35
N ASP A 224 -18.92 -23.85 5.04
CA ASP A 224 -19.64 -22.86 5.85
C ASP A 224 -18.79 -21.61 6.19
N PHE A 225 -17.83 -21.25 5.31
CA PHE A 225 -17.01 -20.06 5.52
C PHE A 225 -17.77 -18.79 5.19
N VAL A 226 -18.57 -18.83 4.12
CA VAL A 226 -19.34 -17.72 3.62
C VAL A 226 -20.69 -18.23 3.11
N PRO A 227 -21.81 -17.64 3.55
CA PRO A 227 -23.12 -18.00 3.01
C PRO A 227 -23.23 -17.56 1.53
N PRO A 228 -24.07 -18.24 0.72
CA PRO A 228 -24.20 -18.00 -0.72
C PRO A 228 -24.51 -16.54 -1.11
N ASP A 229 -25.36 -15.88 -0.35
CA ASP A 229 -25.78 -14.47 -0.55
C ASP A 229 -24.64 -13.44 -0.35
N ARG A 230 -23.54 -13.87 0.26
CA ARG A 230 -22.33 -13.05 0.46
C ARG A 230 -21.25 -13.29 -0.58
N ILE A 231 -21.54 -14.11 -1.61
CA ILE A 231 -20.59 -14.42 -2.68
C ILE A 231 -20.97 -13.63 -3.93
N LEU A 232 -20.04 -12.82 -4.40
CA LEU A 232 -20.15 -12.09 -5.64
C LEU A 232 -19.00 -12.46 -6.59
N LEU A 233 -19.34 -12.95 -7.77
CA LEU A 233 -18.43 -13.22 -8.87
C LEU A 233 -18.51 -12.09 -9.89
N LEU A 234 -17.39 -11.46 -10.21
CA LEU A 234 -17.36 -10.35 -11.18
C LEU A 234 -16.64 -10.77 -12.45
N ALA A 235 -17.26 -10.48 -13.59
CA ALA A 235 -16.71 -10.70 -14.91
C ALA A 235 -16.57 -9.39 -15.68
N PHE A 236 -15.73 -9.39 -16.71
CA PHE A 236 -15.47 -8.19 -17.50
C PHE A 236 -16.67 -7.83 -18.40
N ASN A 237 -17.32 -8.82 -19.03
CA ASN A 237 -18.41 -8.60 -19.96
C ASN A 237 -19.65 -9.47 -19.64
N ASN A 238 -20.77 -9.17 -20.30
CA ASN A 238 -22.04 -9.84 -20.06
C ASN A 238 -22.01 -11.34 -20.44
N ALA A 239 -21.29 -11.71 -21.50
CA ALA A 239 -21.17 -13.10 -21.92
C ALA A 239 -20.44 -13.93 -20.85
N ALA A 240 -19.31 -13.43 -20.34
CA ALA A 240 -18.57 -14.08 -19.26
C ALA A 240 -19.36 -14.15 -17.95
N ALA A 241 -20.14 -13.11 -17.62
CA ALA A 241 -21.02 -13.13 -16.44
C ALA A 241 -22.15 -14.17 -16.57
N ALA A 242 -22.72 -14.32 -17.77
CA ALA A 242 -23.75 -15.35 -18.08
C ALA A 242 -23.14 -16.76 -17.98
N GLU A 243 -21.97 -16.99 -18.57
CA GLU A 243 -21.25 -18.26 -18.47
C GLU A 243 -20.95 -18.62 -17.01
N LEU A 244 -20.45 -17.66 -16.20
CA LEU A 244 -20.22 -17.88 -14.77
C LEU A 244 -21.48 -18.30 -14.04
N ARG A 245 -22.60 -17.63 -14.27
CA ARG A 245 -23.89 -18.00 -13.66
C ARG A 245 -24.31 -19.43 -13.98
N GLN A 246 -24.28 -19.79 -15.26
CA GLN A 246 -24.61 -21.16 -15.68
C GLN A 246 -23.69 -22.18 -15.04
N ARG A 247 -22.40 -21.87 -15.00
CA ARG A 247 -21.38 -22.77 -14.45
C ARG A 247 -21.54 -22.94 -12.95
N VAL A 248 -21.76 -21.87 -12.20
CA VAL A 248 -22.05 -21.93 -10.76
C VAL A 248 -23.27 -22.80 -10.52
N THR A 249 -24.41 -22.53 -11.17
CA THR A 249 -25.63 -23.31 -11.01
C THR A 249 -25.39 -24.78 -11.28
N ALA A 250 -24.75 -25.14 -12.40
CA ALA A 250 -24.51 -26.51 -12.77
C ALA A 250 -23.54 -27.25 -11.85
N ARG A 251 -22.47 -26.59 -11.40
CA ARG A 251 -21.47 -27.22 -10.55
C ARG A 251 -21.93 -27.38 -9.11
N PHE A 252 -22.56 -26.35 -8.57
CA PHE A 252 -23.12 -26.39 -7.21
C PHE A 252 -24.20 -27.46 -7.11
N ALA A 253 -25.11 -27.53 -8.08
CA ALA A 253 -26.14 -28.57 -8.12
C ALA A 253 -25.52 -29.97 -8.18
N ALA A 254 -24.49 -30.18 -9.02
CA ALA A 254 -23.79 -31.47 -9.12
C ALA A 254 -23.06 -31.86 -7.81
N ALA A 255 -22.64 -30.90 -7.04
CA ALA A 255 -22.01 -31.10 -5.72
C ALA A 255 -23.01 -31.13 -4.56
N GLY A 256 -24.32 -30.92 -4.80
CA GLY A 256 -25.32 -30.83 -3.77
C GLY A 256 -25.25 -29.56 -2.91
N ILE A 257 -24.64 -28.49 -3.45
CA ILE A 257 -24.45 -27.20 -2.79
C ILE A 257 -25.54 -26.24 -3.30
N ASP A 258 -26.12 -25.46 -2.37
CA ASP A 258 -27.07 -24.42 -2.76
C ASP A 258 -26.36 -23.24 -3.42
N SER A 259 -26.85 -22.86 -4.60
CA SER A 259 -26.31 -21.73 -5.39
C SER A 259 -27.32 -20.58 -5.54
N THR A 260 -28.47 -20.69 -4.91
CA THR A 260 -29.64 -19.81 -5.21
C THR A 260 -29.29 -18.34 -5.09
N ASP A 261 -28.47 -17.95 -4.13
CA ASP A 261 -28.14 -16.57 -3.82
C ASP A 261 -26.73 -16.16 -4.26
N VAL A 262 -25.94 -17.06 -4.89
CA VAL A 262 -24.61 -16.71 -5.42
C VAL A 262 -24.80 -15.78 -6.62
N ARG A 263 -24.22 -14.59 -6.52
CA ARG A 263 -24.37 -13.56 -7.53
C ARG A 263 -23.19 -13.54 -8.50
N ALA A 264 -23.48 -13.56 -9.81
CA ALA A 264 -22.48 -13.29 -10.84
C ALA A 264 -22.92 -12.10 -11.70
N SER A 265 -22.06 -11.11 -11.87
CA SER A 265 -22.36 -9.82 -12.48
C SER A 265 -21.15 -9.26 -13.24
N THR A 266 -21.36 -8.25 -14.07
CA THR A 266 -20.27 -7.42 -14.57
C THR A 266 -19.95 -6.32 -13.57
N PHE A 267 -18.71 -5.76 -13.64
CA PHE A 267 -18.34 -4.60 -12.82
C PHE A 267 -19.31 -3.43 -13.00
N HIS A 268 -19.73 -3.15 -14.24
CA HIS A 268 -20.70 -2.08 -14.52
C HIS A 268 -22.05 -2.33 -13.87
N SER A 269 -22.62 -3.52 -14.03
CA SER A 269 -23.92 -3.86 -13.42
C SER A 269 -23.84 -3.80 -11.89
N PHE A 270 -22.75 -4.30 -11.30
CA PHE A 270 -22.56 -4.23 -9.87
C PHE A 270 -22.42 -2.77 -9.38
N GLY A 271 -21.63 -1.94 -10.08
CA GLY A 271 -21.48 -0.52 -9.77
C GLY A 271 -22.81 0.24 -9.80
N LEU A 272 -23.64 -0.01 -10.83
CA LEU A 272 -24.98 0.57 -10.92
C LEU A 272 -25.91 0.14 -9.77
N ASP A 273 -25.79 -1.10 -9.32
CA ASP A 273 -26.57 -1.59 -8.18
C ASP A 273 -26.11 -0.95 -6.86
N VAL A 274 -24.79 -0.78 -6.66
CA VAL A 274 -24.22 -0.08 -5.48
C VAL A 274 -24.70 1.37 -5.44
N ILE A 275 -24.64 2.09 -6.58
CA ILE A 275 -25.13 3.47 -6.68
C ILE A 275 -26.62 3.51 -6.39
N GLY A 276 -27.40 2.59 -7.00
CA GLY A 276 -28.84 2.52 -6.76
C GLY A 276 -29.21 2.27 -5.31
N GLN A 277 -28.45 1.42 -4.60
CA GLN A 277 -28.65 1.19 -3.17
C GLN A 277 -28.28 2.43 -2.32
N ALA A 278 -27.21 3.12 -2.67
CA ALA A 278 -26.74 4.28 -1.92
C ALA A 278 -27.64 5.52 -2.13
N THR A 279 -28.18 5.71 -3.34
CA THR A 279 -28.96 6.89 -3.70
C THR A 279 -30.49 6.67 -3.66
N GLY A 280 -30.93 5.42 -3.53
CA GLY A 280 -32.34 5.04 -3.64
C GLY A 280 -32.88 4.96 -5.07
N GLU A 281 -32.09 5.36 -6.08
CA GLU A 281 -32.49 5.34 -7.49
C GLU A 281 -31.40 4.70 -8.35
N LYS A 282 -31.76 3.74 -9.22
CA LYS A 282 -30.80 3.23 -10.19
C LYS A 282 -30.48 4.31 -11.22
N PRO A 283 -29.19 4.63 -11.43
CA PRO A 283 -28.80 5.55 -12.48
C PRO A 283 -29.32 5.04 -13.84
N ARG A 284 -29.93 5.91 -14.59
CA ARG A 284 -30.29 5.60 -15.97
C ARG A 284 -29.13 5.99 -16.87
N LEU A 285 -28.78 5.12 -17.80
CA LEU A 285 -27.92 5.51 -18.90
C LEU A 285 -28.60 6.63 -19.68
N ALA A 286 -27.84 7.62 -20.07
CA ALA A 286 -28.36 8.66 -20.91
C ALA A 286 -28.83 8.04 -22.26
N SER A 287 -29.96 8.49 -22.79
CA SER A 287 -30.54 7.93 -24.00
C SER A 287 -29.63 7.94 -25.23
N TRP A 288 -28.70 8.86 -25.26
CA TRP A 288 -27.70 8.98 -26.32
C TRP A 288 -26.60 7.91 -26.25
N VAL A 289 -26.31 7.33 -25.08
CA VAL A 289 -25.39 6.20 -24.93
C VAL A 289 -25.97 4.93 -25.51
N ASP A 290 -27.25 4.66 -25.21
CA ASP A 290 -27.95 3.49 -25.76
C ASP A 290 -28.04 3.54 -27.29
N GLN A 291 -27.98 4.72 -27.89
CA GLN A 291 -28.03 4.95 -29.35
C GLN A 291 -26.64 4.96 -30.00
N GLY A 292 -25.56 4.74 -29.24
CA GLY A 292 -24.18 4.81 -29.74
C GLY A 292 -23.72 6.21 -30.18
N ARG A 293 -24.38 7.27 -29.67
CA ARG A 293 -24.08 8.68 -30.00
C ARG A 293 -23.28 9.38 -28.92
N ASP A 294 -22.60 8.61 -28.08
CA ASP A 294 -21.76 9.11 -26.99
C ASP A 294 -20.65 10.06 -27.46
N ASN A 295 -19.95 9.72 -28.55
CA ASN A 295 -18.94 10.61 -29.12
C ASN A 295 -19.54 11.94 -29.63
N GLU A 296 -20.66 11.90 -30.32
CA GLU A 296 -21.36 13.11 -30.81
C GLU A 296 -21.76 14.02 -29.62
N MET A 297 -22.30 13.41 -28.56
CA MET A 297 -22.73 14.17 -27.39
C MET A 297 -21.55 14.76 -26.62
N VAL A 298 -20.46 13.99 -26.46
CA VAL A 298 -19.23 14.50 -25.81
C VAL A 298 -18.68 15.71 -26.56
N LEU A 299 -18.58 15.62 -27.90
CA LEU A 299 -18.13 16.75 -28.72
C LEU A 299 -19.04 17.97 -28.57
N ARG A 300 -20.37 17.77 -28.57
CA ARG A 300 -21.32 18.86 -28.33
C ARG A 300 -21.16 19.52 -26.97
N ILE A 301 -20.94 18.75 -25.91
CA ILE A 301 -20.68 19.28 -24.56
C ILE A 301 -19.35 20.08 -24.57
N VAL A 302 -18.34 19.59 -25.24
CA VAL A 302 -17.07 20.30 -25.41
C VAL A 302 -17.25 21.63 -26.13
N ASP A 303 -18.02 21.65 -27.21
CA ASP A 303 -18.33 22.88 -27.95
C ASP A 303 -19.09 23.87 -27.06
N GLU A 304 -20.13 23.42 -26.33
CA GLU A 304 -20.88 24.25 -25.40
C GLU A 304 -20.00 24.84 -24.27
N LEU A 305 -19.11 24.03 -23.69
CA LEU A 305 -18.18 24.50 -22.66
C LEU A 305 -17.13 25.46 -23.22
N SER A 306 -16.65 25.21 -24.45
CA SER A 306 -15.69 26.07 -25.12
C SER A 306 -16.28 27.44 -25.47
N ASP A 307 -17.59 27.50 -25.74
CA ASP A 307 -18.30 28.76 -25.98
C ASP A 307 -18.57 29.55 -24.70
N GLN A 308 -18.70 28.84 -23.56
CA GLN A 308 -18.95 29.46 -22.26
C GLN A 308 -17.67 29.89 -21.53
N SER A 309 -16.52 29.25 -21.81
CA SER A 309 -15.25 29.50 -21.10
C SER A 309 -14.08 29.51 -22.06
N THR A 310 -13.43 30.66 -22.18
CA THR A 310 -12.17 30.81 -22.93
C THR A 310 -11.02 30.03 -22.29
N GLU A 311 -11.04 29.86 -20.96
CA GLU A 311 -10.07 29.04 -20.22
C GLU A 311 -10.24 27.55 -20.57
N PHE A 312 -11.48 27.04 -20.53
CA PHE A 312 -11.76 25.67 -20.94
C PHE A 312 -11.37 25.42 -22.40
N ARG A 313 -11.68 26.35 -23.31
CA ARG A 313 -11.33 26.24 -24.73
C ARG A 313 -9.81 26.11 -24.88
N ARG A 314 -9.04 26.98 -24.26
CA ARG A 314 -7.58 26.93 -24.30
C ARG A 314 -7.05 25.59 -23.74
N ASP A 315 -7.55 25.15 -22.61
CA ASP A 315 -7.09 23.90 -21.96
C ASP A 315 -7.48 22.67 -22.78
N TRP A 316 -8.65 22.69 -23.42
CA TRP A 316 -9.08 21.64 -24.34
C TRP A 316 -8.24 21.60 -25.61
N ASP A 317 -7.90 22.74 -26.18
CA ASP A 317 -7.04 22.82 -27.36
C ASP A 317 -5.61 22.36 -27.03
N LEU A 318 -5.08 22.73 -25.87
CA LEU A 318 -3.81 22.21 -25.36
C LEU A 318 -3.86 20.70 -25.15
N TYR A 319 -4.92 20.18 -24.52
CA TYR A 319 -5.10 18.75 -24.34
C TYR A 319 -5.13 18.01 -25.69
N ARG A 320 -5.89 18.50 -26.65
CA ARG A 320 -5.96 17.91 -28.00
C ARG A 320 -4.61 17.92 -28.68
N LEU A 321 -3.86 18.99 -28.51
CA LEU A 321 -2.55 19.14 -29.09
C LEU A 321 -1.54 18.13 -28.49
N LEU A 322 -1.54 18.01 -27.18
CA LEU A 322 -0.54 17.22 -26.46
C LEU A 322 -0.88 15.73 -26.37
N PHE A 323 -2.15 15.37 -26.29
CA PHE A 323 -2.59 14.01 -25.94
C PHE A 323 -3.53 13.34 -26.95
N ALA A 324 -4.21 14.10 -27.81
CA ALA A 324 -5.24 13.50 -28.69
C ALA A 324 -4.69 12.78 -29.92
N HIS A 325 -3.41 12.95 -30.22
CA HIS A 325 -2.76 11.99 -31.10
C HIS A 325 -2.36 10.82 -30.23
N ALA A 326 -2.97 9.65 -30.49
CA ALA A 326 -2.53 8.41 -29.85
C ALA A 326 -1.00 8.37 -29.93
N PRO A 327 -0.29 8.09 -28.82
CA PRO A 327 1.12 7.86 -28.93
C PRO A 327 1.26 6.72 -29.93
N THR A 328 1.80 7.02 -31.11
CA THR A 328 2.42 6.01 -31.95
C THR A 328 3.34 5.29 -31.01
N ASP A 329 3.17 3.98 -30.95
CA ASP A 329 3.78 3.11 -29.96
C ASP A 329 5.19 3.59 -29.59
N LEU A 330 5.36 4.16 -28.38
CA LEU A 330 6.66 4.61 -27.88
C LEU A 330 7.68 3.45 -27.79
N ALA A 331 7.23 2.23 -28.09
CA ALA A 331 8.01 1.02 -28.24
C ALA A 331 8.34 0.69 -29.71
N ALA A 332 7.86 1.44 -30.69
CA ALA A 332 8.35 1.28 -32.06
C ALA A 332 9.80 1.75 -32.13
N ASP A 333 10.70 0.89 -32.60
CA ASP A 333 12.13 1.14 -32.75
C ASP A 333 12.48 2.25 -33.78
N GLU A 334 11.49 2.89 -34.37
CA GLU A 334 11.64 4.03 -35.28
C GLU A 334 10.94 5.23 -34.68
N PRO A 335 11.69 6.30 -34.31
CA PRO A 335 11.11 7.63 -34.20
C PRO A 335 10.53 7.97 -35.58
N ASP A 336 9.35 8.54 -35.60
CA ASP A 336 8.68 9.01 -36.82
C ASP A 336 9.68 9.63 -37.76
N GLY A 337 9.93 8.94 -38.88
CA GLY A 337 11.08 9.21 -39.71
C GLY A 337 11.03 10.58 -40.36
N TYR A 338 11.93 11.44 -39.96
CA TYR A 338 12.41 12.51 -40.86
C TYR A 338 13.28 11.85 -41.91
N ASP A 339 12.78 11.81 -43.15
CA ASP A 339 13.58 11.39 -44.30
C ASP A 339 14.57 12.51 -44.65
N THR A 340 15.83 12.33 -44.28
CA THR A 340 16.93 13.22 -44.54
C THR A 340 17.17 13.42 -46.05
N ASP A 341 16.76 12.49 -46.90
CA ASP A 341 16.99 12.54 -48.34
C ASP A 341 15.92 13.35 -49.10
N SER A 342 14.67 13.42 -48.58
CA SER A 342 13.58 14.12 -49.31
C SER A 342 13.38 15.57 -48.92
N LYS A 343 13.89 16.07 -47.79
CA LYS A 343 13.70 17.43 -47.20
C LYS A 343 12.25 17.95 -47.21
N LYS A 344 11.25 17.08 -47.45
CA LYS A 344 9.84 17.42 -47.70
C LYS A 344 8.86 16.77 -46.75
N GLN A 345 9.29 15.87 -45.88
CA GLN A 345 8.43 15.22 -44.92
C GLN A 345 8.87 15.60 -43.52
N GLY A 346 8.30 16.64 -43.02
CA GLY A 346 8.36 17.04 -41.63
C GLY A 346 6.95 17.25 -41.11
N TYR A 347 6.84 17.61 -39.87
CA TYR A 347 5.56 17.91 -39.23
C TYR A 347 5.27 19.40 -39.31
N GLN A 348 4.15 19.78 -39.89
CA GLN A 348 3.72 21.17 -39.90
C GLN A 348 3.21 21.59 -38.53
N THR A 349 3.71 22.69 -38.01
CA THR A 349 3.33 23.32 -36.76
C THR A 349 2.14 24.28 -36.95
N PHE A 350 1.52 24.73 -35.89
CA PHE A 350 0.51 25.80 -35.94
C PHE A 350 1.08 27.15 -36.41
N GLY A 351 2.33 27.40 -36.13
CA GLY A 351 3.07 28.58 -36.64
C GLY A 351 3.33 28.53 -38.14
N GLY A 352 3.09 27.39 -38.80
CA GLY A 352 3.31 27.18 -40.22
C GLY A 352 4.72 26.68 -40.56
N GLU A 353 5.56 26.45 -39.58
CA GLU A 353 6.92 25.88 -39.75
C GLU A 353 6.85 24.36 -39.96
N ILE A 354 7.88 23.81 -40.59
CA ILE A 354 8.05 22.36 -40.73
C ILE A 354 9.23 21.95 -39.85
N VAL A 355 8.95 21.07 -38.87
CA VAL A 355 9.93 20.55 -37.92
C VAL A 355 10.21 19.07 -38.19
N LYS A 356 11.34 18.56 -37.68
CA LYS A 356 11.87 17.24 -38.03
C LYS A 356 11.24 16.07 -37.30
N SER A 357 10.69 16.29 -36.09
CA SER A 357 10.13 15.24 -35.29
C SER A 357 8.75 15.62 -34.71
N HIS A 358 8.00 14.62 -34.29
CA HIS A 358 6.71 14.83 -33.60
C HIS A 358 6.92 15.54 -32.25
N GLY A 359 8.00 15.23 -31.53
CA GLY A 359 8.33 15.89 -30.27
C GLY A 359 8.62 17.39 -30.47
N GLU A 360 9.41 17.73 -31.49
CA GLU A 360 9.66 19.14 -31.86
C GLU A 360 8.38 19.86 -32.24
N ARG A 361 7.46 19.20 -32.97
CA ARG A 361 6.14 19.78 -33.28
C ARG A 361 5.35 20.11 -32.03
N LEU A 362 5.27 19.19 -31.08
CA LEU A 362 4.55 19.42 -29.81
C LEU A 362 5.13 20.62 -29.05
N ILE A 363 6.47 20.74 -29.01
CA ILE A 363 7.16 21.89 -28.39
C ILE A 363 6.84 23.17 -29.12
N ALA A 364 7.00 23.20 -30.46
CA ALA A 364 6.73 24.36 -31.29
C ALA A 364 5.28 24.85 -31.16
N ASP A 365 4.33 23.93 -31.23
CA ASP A 365 2.91 24.22 -31.09
C ASP A 365 2.56 24.73 -29.67
N PHE A 366 3.16 24.15 -28.62
CA PHE A 366 3.03 24.66 -27.26
C PHE A 366 3.57 26.10 -27.12
N LEU A 367 4.75 26.39 -27.67
CA LEU A 367 5.35 27.72 -27.63
C LEU A 367 4.47 28.73 -28.35
N TYR A 368 4.00 28.39 -29.56
CA TYR A 368 3.11 29.21 -30.34
C TYR A 368 1.83 29.58 -29.62
N LEU A 369 1.14 28.57 -29.04
CA LEU A 369 -0.12 28.77 -28.30
C LEU A 369 0.04 29.60 -27.02
N ASN A 370 1.23 29.57 -26.42
CA ASN A 370 1.52 30.36 -25.22
C ASN A 370 2.16 31.73 -25.56
N GLY A 371 2.26 32.10 -26.83
CA GLY A 371 2.81 33.39 -27.26
C GLY A 371 4.29 33.54 -26.90
N VAL A 372 5.03 32.42 -26.86
CA VAL A 372 6.48 32.43 -26.61
C VAL A 372 7.20 32.53 -27.95
N ASP A 373 7.95 33.63 -28.14
CA ASP A 373 8.78 33.80 -29.34
C ASP A 373 9.95 32.82 -29.35
N TYR A 374 10.11 32.10 -30.46
CA TYR A 374 11.21 31.19 -30.67
C TYR A 374 11.70 31.21 -32.10
N ALA A 375 12.90 30.73 -32.34
CA ALA A 375 13.44 30.47 -33.67
C ALA A 375 13.84 28.98 -33.74
N TYR A 376 13.27 28.27 -34.72
CA TYR A 376 13.57 26.87 -34.97
C TYR A 376 14.86 26.75 -35.82
N GLU A 377 15.76 25.82 -35.41
CA GLU A 377 17.05 25.51 -36.07
C GLU A 377 17.91 26.75 -36.39
N ARG A 378 17.85 27.78 -35.56
CA ARG A 378 18.75 28.94 -35.73
C ARG A 378 20.21 28.49 -35.59
N PRO A 379 21.12 28.91 -36.51
CA PRO A 379 22.53 28.60 -36.37
C PRO A 379 23.08 29.07 -35.02
N TYR A 380 23.81 28.20 -34.34
CA TYR A 380 24.47 28.56 -33.08
C TYR A 380 25.44 29.75 -33.32
N GLU A 381 25.46 30.69 -32.40
CA GLU A 381 26.16 31.97 -32.59
C GLU A 381 27.68 31.86 -32.73
N PHE A 382 28.24 30.78 -32.16
CA PHE A 382 29.67 30.52 -32.32
C PHE A 382 29.92 29.58 -33.50
N LYS A 383 30.98 29.88 -34.28
CA LYS A 383 31.35 29.03 -35.39
C LYS A 383 32.02 27.75 -34.89
N VAL A 384 31.27 26.65 -34.92
CA VAL A 384 31.73 25.32 -34.48
C VAL A 384 31.97 24.38 -35.69
N ALA A 385 31.69 24.83 -36.89
CA ALA A 385 31.92 24.06 -38.10
C ALA A 385 33.42 23.88 -38.39
N ASP A 386 33.82 22.64 -38.71
CA ASP A 386 35.13 22.23 -39.14
C ASP A 386 35.04 21.40 -40.44
N PRO A 387 36.15 20.95 -41.06
CA PRO A 387 36.10 20.15 -42.29
C PRO A 387 35.33 18.83 -42.18
N THR A 388 35.06 18.38 -40.95
CA THR A 388 34.39 17.11 -40.66
C THR A 388 32.99 17.28 -40.06
N HIS A 389 32.65 18.48 -39.55
CA HIS A 389 31.39 18.78 -38.91
C HIS A 389 30.75 20.06 -39.48
N SER A 390 29.45 19.99 -39.75
CA SER A 390 28.64 21.15 -40.12
C SER A 390 28.43 22.10 -38.92
N GLN A 391 27.97 23.33 -39.23
CA GLN A 391 27.54 24.26 -38.18
C GLN A 391 26.40 23.65 -37.37
N TYR A 392 26.48 23.82 -36.04
CA TYR A 392 25.47 23.31 -35.12
C TYR A 392 24.21 24.18 -35.15
N HIS A 393 23.06 23.55 -35.21
CA HIS A 393 21.72 24.14 -35.23
C HIS A 393 20.90 23.48 -34.11
N PRO A 394 20.85 24.04 -32.90
CA PRO A 394 19.94 23.57 -31.84
C PRO A 394 18.50 23.68 -32.29
N ASP A 395 17.63 22.81 -31.77
CA ASP A 395 16.23 22.74 -32.20
C ASP A 395 15.47 24.04 -31.96
N PHE A 396 15.64 24.69 -30.82
CA PHE A 396 14.95 25.94 -30.50
C PHE A 396 15.89 26.97 -29.88
N TYR A 397 15.63 28.22 -30.18
CA TYR A 397 16.25 29.37 -29.55
C TYR A 397 15.18 30.34 -29.07
N TYR A 398 15.29 30.79 -27.84
CA TYR A 398 14.39 31.76 -27.20
C TYR A 398 15.02 33.15 -27.13
N PRO A 399 14.63 34.09 -28.02
CA PRO A 399 15.28 35.40 -28.12
C PRO A 399 15.20 36.23 -26.84
N GLU A 400 14.06 36.26 -26.18
CA GLU A 400 13.87 37.08 -24.98
C GLU A 400 14.82 36.70 -23.83
N LYS A 401 15.18 35.44 -23.72
CA LYS A 401 16.00 34.91 -22.63
C LYS A 401 17.42 34.57 -23.06
N ASN A 402 17.70 34.62 -24.34
CA ASN A 402 18.96 34.16 -24.92
C ASN A 402 19.33 32.75 -24.53
N VAL A 403 18.38 31.83 -24.66
CA VAL A 403 18.51 30.41 -24.25
C VAL A 403 18.38 29.53 -25.50
N TRP A 404 19.25 28.55 -25.57
CA TRP A 404 19.21 27.49 -26.56
C TRP A 404 18.60 26.21 -25.95
N HIS A 405 17.75 25.51 -26.70
CA HIS A 405 17.08 24.31 -26.28
C HIS A 405 17.26 23.20 -27.31
N GLU A 406 17.64 22.03 -26.87
CA GLU A 406 17.79 20.82 -27.65
C GLU A 406 16.78 19.80 -27.15
N HIS A 407 15.98 19.24 -28.03
CA HIS A 407 15.02 18.17 -27.70
C HIS A 407 15.67 16.80 -27.84
N TRP A 408 15.81 16.11 -26.73
CA TRP A 408 16.40 14.79 -26.70
C TRP A 408 15.29 13.72 -26.68
N ALA A 409 15.22 12.91 -27.74
CA ALA A 409 14.37 11.72 -27.75
C ALA A 409 15.01 10.64 -26.86
N LEU A 410 14.43 10.40 -25.70
CA LEU A 410 14.83 9.34 -24.78
C LEU A 410 13.87 8.14 -24.92
N ASP A 411 14.41 6.93 -24.79
CA ASP A 411 13.60 5.72 -24.69
C ASP A 411 12.90 5.60 -23.31
N ARG A 412 12.16 4.50 -23.09
CA ARG A 412 11.46 4.25 -21.81
C ARG A 412 12.39 4.15 -20.60
N ASP A 413 13.66 3.85 -20.83
CA ASP A 413 14.67 3.68 -19.79
C ASP A 413 15.48 4.99 -19.58
N GLY A 414 15.10 6.06 -20.27
CA GLY A 414 15.77 7.36 -20.21
C GLY A 414 17.12 7.37 -20.95
N CYS A 415 17.35 6.42 -21.85
CA CYS A 415 18.56 6.31 -22.63
C CYS A 415 18.39 6.89 -24.04
N CYS A 416 19.44 7.47 -24.61
CA CYS A 416 19.45 7.82 -26.03
C CYS A 416 19.50 6.57 -26.89
N PRO A 417 18.70 6.48 -27.98
CA PRO A 417 18.77 5.36 -28.91
C PRO A 417 20.18 5.14 -29.44
N PRO A 418 20.63 3.89 -29.62
CA PRO A 418 22.02 3.57 -30.02
C PRO A 418 22.51 4.27 -31.28
N ARG A 419 21.63 4.61 -32.21
CA ARG A 419 21.96 5.34 -33.47
C ARG A 419 22.41 6.77 -33.24
N TRP A 420 22.07 7.39 -32.09
CA TRP A 420 22.50 8.73 -31.71
C TRP A 420 23.87 8.73 -31.02
N MET A 421 24.33 7.60 -30.51
CA MET A 421 25.63 7.45 -29.87
C MET A 421 26.80 7.45 -30.87
N ASN A 422 26.52 7.26 -32.16
CA ASN A 422 27.57 7.17 -33.23
C ASN A 422 27.77 8.45 -34.02
N THR A 423 26.98 9.50 -33.76
CA THR A 423 27.27 10.82 -34.35
C THR A 423 28.25 11.56 -33.45
N ALA A 424 29.36 12.01 -34.01
CA ALA A 424 30.50 12.60 -33.30
C ALA A 424 30.21 13.98 -32.64
N ALA A 425 29.08 14.12 -31.98
CA ALA A 425 28.68 15.30 -31.21
C ALA A 425 29.15 15.29 -29.74
N THR A 426 29.82 14.22 -29.31
CA THR A 426 30.27 14.03 -27.92
C THR A 426 31.35 15.01 -27.42
N PRO A 427 32.20 15.66 -28.23
CA PRO A 427 33.20 16.57 -27.69
C PRO A 427 32.68 17.98 -27.33
N ILE A 428 31.52 18.40 -27.82
CA ILE A 428 31.04 19.79 -27.61
C ILE A 428 30.34 19.94 -26.24
N LEU A 429 29.81 18.87 -25.68
CA LEU A 429 29.11 18.88 -24.37
C LEU A 429 30.03 19.04 -23.17
N GLU A 430 31.30 18.61 -23.24
CA GLU A 430 32.25 18.75 -22.12
C GLU A 430 32.72 20.20 -21.90
N THR A 431 32.69 21.05 -22.92
CA THR A 431 33.12 22.46 -22.80
C THR A 431 31.99 23.43 -22.44
N ALA A 432 30.72 23.05 -22.64
CA ALA A 432 29.56 23.85 -22.25
C ALA A 432 29.04 23.54 -20.82
N ALA A 433 29.45 22.43 -20.25
CA ALA A 433 29.05 22.00 -18.87
C ALA A 433 29.71 22.81 -17.74
N GLY A 434 30.46 23.85 -18.05
CA GLY A 434 31.12 24.75 -17.09
C GLY A 434 30.19 25.71 -16.35
N ARG A 435 28.90 25.80 -16.69
CA ARG A 435 27.92 26.60 -15.92
C ARG A 435 26.59 25.83 -15.87
N GLY A 436 26.41 25.13 -14.76
CA GLY A 436 25.35 24.24 -14.50
C GLY A 436 23.94 24.83 -14.61
N TRP A 437 23.04 24.03 -15.12
CA TRP A 437 21.67 23.89 -14.61
C TRP A 437 21.26 22.44 -14.87
N ALA A 438 21.43 21.63 -13.88
CA ALA A 438 20.73 20.36 -13.77
C ALA A 438 19.42 20.67 -13.06
N THR A 439 18.30 20.52 -13.72
CA THR A 439 17.03 20.30 -13.05
C THR A 439 16.45 19.03 -13.64
N GLY A 440 16.58 17.96 -12.85
CA GLY A 440 15.87 16.72 -13.04
C GLY A 440 14.40 16.87 -12.61
N SER A 441 13.66 15.96 -13.07
CA SER A 441 12.33 15.41 -12.85
C SER A 441 11.32 15.78 -13.88
#